data_06be329ca187aafdbc2ed512682d8b64
#
_entry.id   06be329ca187aafdbc2ed512682d8b64
#
_cell.length_a   1.000
_cell.length_b   1.000
_cell.length_c   1.000
_cell.angle_alpha   90.00
_cell.angle_beta   90.00
_cell.angle_gamma   90.00
#
_symmetry.space_group_name_H-M   'P 1'
#
loop_
_entity.id
_entity.type
_entity.pdbx_description
1 polymer ?
#
loop_
_entity_poly.entity_id
_entity_poly.type
_entity_poly.pdbx_seq_one_letter_code
_entity_poly.pdbx_strand_id
1 'polypeptide(L)'
;MAASYGDIKHLQVSKEQTNDLLKFLKPFGDDTIDLIMWLRDFAWDLCPKANELIYDNYNAVAFGWSPTDKVGHTICSIAVGRSSKNVHFGFYWGSELSDPDKMLLGEGNQYRYILVTDKKKFPKAYIKKMINEAYANALSKVKDQKQIISGQTIVKSVSDKKRPDKVRKVTKPKKK
;
A
#
# COMPACT_ATOMS: atom_id res chain seq x y z
N MET A 1 -15.96 21.61 -18.50
CA MET A 1 -15.36 20.32 -18.08
C MET A 1 -15.26 20.37 -16.55
N ALA A 2 -16.09 19.64 -15.86
CA ALA A 2 -16.07 19.58 -14.41
C ALA A 2 -14.90 18.66 -14.00
N ALA A 3 -13.95 19.21 -13.24
CA ALA A 3 -12.90 18.42 -12.61
C ALA A 3 -13.57 17.31 -11.76
N SER A 4 -13.11 16.06 -11.91
CA SER A 4 -13.66 14.96 -11.14
C SER A 4 -13.42 15.19 -9.64
N TYR A 5 -14.34 14.76 -8.80
CA TYR A 5 -14.27 14.94 -7.33
C TYR A 5 -12.99 14.33 -6.70
N GLY A 6 -12.29 13.47 -7.44
CA GLY A 6 -10.96 12.92 -7.10
C GLY A 6 -9.84 13.96 -7.17
N ASP A 7 -9.86 14.82 -8.21
CA ASP A 7 -8.78 15.76 -8.47
C ASP A 7 -8.60 16.83 -7.37
N ILE A 8 -9.68 17.16 -6.66
CA ILE A 8 -9.65 18.21 -5.62
C ILE A 8 -9.00 17.73 -4.31
N LYS A 9 -9.02 16.43 -4.01
CA LYS A 9 -8.49 15.88 -2.76
C LYS A 9 -7.02 15.49 -2.83
N HIS A 10 -6.51 15.11 -4.00
CA HIS A 10 -5.07 14.92 -4.20
C HIS A 10 -4.26 16.21 -3.97
N LEU A 11 -4.88 17.38 -4.13
CA LEU A 11 -4.27 18.68 -3.88
C LEU A 11 -4.14 19.04 -2.38
N GLN A 12 -4.83 18.31 -1.48
CA GLN A 12 -4.82 18.60 -0.03
C GLN A 12 -3.80 17.76 0.76
N VAL A 13 -3.18 16.76 0.15
CA VAL A 13 -1.99 16.10 0.73
C VAL A 13 -0.86 17.11 0.66
N SER A 14 -0.35 17.57 1.78
CA SER A 14 0.70 18.60 1.79
C SER A 14 1.90 18.12 0.95
N LYS A 15 2.55 19.03 0.20
CA LYS A 15 3.76 18.74 -0.58
C LYS A 15 4.84 18.06 0.29
N GLU A 16 4.92 18.40 1.57
CA GLU A 16 5.86 17.83 2.53
C GLU A 16 5.60 16.35 2.78
N GLN A 17 4.35 15.93 2.94
CA GLN A 17 3.98 14.53 3.20
C GLN A 17 4.23 13.63 1.98
N THR A 18 4.02 14.14 0.77
CA THR A 18 4.38 13.42 -0.47
C THR A 18 5.89 13.34 -0.63
N ASN A 19 6.62 14.39 -0.25
CA ASN A 19 8.09 14.41 -0.29
C ASN A 19 8.70 13.36 0.64
N ASP A 20 8.13 13.11 1.83
CA ASP A 20 8.61 12.07 2.73
C ASP A 20 8.46 10.68 2.13
N LEU A 21 7.29 10.37 1.54
CA LEU A 21 7.09 9.08 0.86
C LEU A 21 8.10 8.90 -0.29
N LEU A 22 8.29 9.89 -1.15
CA LEU A 22 9.24 9.81 -2.25
C LEU A 22 10.69 9.64 -1.75
N LYS A 23 11.05 10.28 -0.63
CA LYS A 23 12.34 10.07 0.03
C LYS A 23 12.54 8.61 0.46
N PHE A 24 11.52 7.98 1.04
CA PHE A 24 11.57 6.58 1.45
C PHE A 24 11.61 5.62 0.24
N LEU A 25 11.00 5.99 -0.87
CA LEU A 25 10.96 5.20 -2.10
C LEU A 25 12.20 5.34 -2.98
N LYS A 26 13.01 6.39 -2.80
CA LYS A 26 14.20 6.66 -3.62
C LYS A 26 15.11 5.43 -3.88
N PRO A 27 15.31 4.49 -2.92
CA PRO A 27 16.16 3.31 -3.15
C PRO A 27 15.60 2.26 -4.11
N PHE A 28 14.38 2.41 -4.63
CA PHE A 28 13.70 1.35 -5.41
C PHE A 28 13.77 1.51 -6.93
N GLY A 29 14.25 2.64 -7.43
CA GLY A 29 14.35 2.94 -8.86
C GLY A 29 13.04 3.49 -9.47
N ASP A 30 13.18 4.22 -10.58
CA ASP A 30 12.11 5.06 -11.13
C ASP A 30 10.88 4.27 -11.59
N ASP A 31 11.07 3.13 -12.28
CA ASP A 31 9.95 2.29 -12.75
C ASP A 31 9.10 1.76 -11.58
N THR A 32 9.78 1.38 -10.48
CA THR A 32 9.09 0.91 -9.27
C THR A 32 8.35 2.05 -8.58
N ILE A 33 8.96 3.22 -8.51
CA ILE A 33 8.33 4.43 -7.96
C ILE A 33 7.10 4.81 -8.78
N ASP A 34 7.21 4.81 -10.11
CA ASP A 34 6.11 5.13 -11.01
C ASP A 34 4.93 4.14 -10.85
N LEU A 35 5.21 2.85 -10.71
CA LEU A 35 4.19 1.84 -10.42
C LEU A 35 3.52 2.08 -9.06
N ILE A 36 4.31 2.35 -8.02
CA ILE A 36 3.82 2.60 -6.67
C ILE A 36 2.97 3.86 -6.62
N MET A 37 3.40 4.96 -7.23
CA MET A 37 2.64 6.21 -7.25
C MET A 37 1.32 6.06 -7.99
N TRP A 38 1.30 5.32 -9.10
CA TRP A 38 0.07 5.01 -9.81
C TRP A 38 -0.91 4.16 -8.96
N LEU A 39 -0.42 3.16 -8.22
CA LEU A 39 -1.24 2.39 -7.27
C LEU A 39 -1.76 3.26 -6.13
N ARG A 40 -0.94 4.22 -5.67
CA ARG A 40 -1.31 5.19 -4.64
C ARG A 40 -2.48 6.06 -5.09
N ASP A 41 -2.42 6.58 -6.31
CA ASP A 41 -3.51 7.37 -6.88
C ASP A 41 -4.79 6.54 -6.99
N PHE A 42 -4.69 5.30 -7.48
CA PHE A 42 -5.81 4.37 -7.54
C PHE A 42 -6.47 4.12 -6.17
N ALA A 43 -5.67 3.97 -5.12
CA ALA A 43 -6.19 3.74 -3.78
C ALA A 43 -6.83 5.01 -3.19
N TRP A 44 -6.24 6.18 -3.41
CA TRP A 44 -6.83 7.46 -3.01
C TRP A 44 -8.16 7.73 -3.68
N ASP A 45 -8.31 7.42 -4.97
CA ASP A 45 -9.58 7.57 -5.70
C ASP A 45 -10.71 6.76 -5.06
N LEU A 46 -10.37 5.61 -4.47
CA LEU A 46 -11.35 4.70 -3.85
C LEU A 46 -11.54 4.94 -2.34
N CYS A 47 -10.55 5.49 -1.68
CA CYS A 47 -10.55 5.77 -0.25
C CYS A 47 -10.34 7.25 0.08
N PRO A 48 -11.09 8.19 -0.51
CA PRO A 48 -10.78 9.63 -0.42
C PRO A 48 -10.96 10.23 0.98
N LYS A 49 -11.67 9.54 1.88
CA LYS A 49 -11.88 9.95 3.28
C LYS A 49 -10.95 9.25 4.27
N ALA A 50 -10.10 8.34 3.80
CA ALA A 50 -9.16 7.65 4.65
C ALA A 50 -7.92 8.51 4.99
N ASN A 51 -7.12 8.03 5.89
CA ASN A 51 -5.79 8.54 6.18
C ASN A 51 -4.75 7.62 5.58
N GLU A 52 -3.66 8.16 5.10
CA GLU A 52 -2.52 7.38 4.64
C GLU A 52 -1.53 7.20 5.79
N LEU A 53 -1.28 5.96 6.18
CA LEU A 53 -0.34 5.60 7.24
C LEU A 53 0.93 5.05 6.59
N ILE A 54 2.07 5.69 6.80
CA ILE A 54 3.35 5.35 6.17
C ILE A 54 4.29 4.69 7.20
N TYR A 55 4.91 3.60 6.78
CA TYR A 55 5.88 2.81 7.54
C TYR A 55 7.14 2.60 6.70
N ASP A 56 8.22 3.27 7.07
CA ASP A 56 9.55 3.06 6.48
C ASP A 56 10.36 2.06 7.33
N ASN A 57 9.98 0.78 7.24
CA ASN A 57 10.50 -0.29 8.09
C ASN A 57 11.81 -0.91 7.56
N TYR A 58 12.44 -1.76 8.39
CA TYR A 58 13.64 -2.49 8.04
C TYR A 58 13.49 -3.32 6.76
N ASN A 59 12.40 -4.08 6.61
CA ASN A 59 12.20 -5.01 5.51
C ASN A 59 11.53 -4.40 4.26
N ALA A 60 10.75 -3.33 4.43
CA ALA A 60 9.93 -2.76 3.37
C ALA A 60 9.57 -1.31 3.66
N VAL A 61 9.21 -0.57 2.62
CA VAL A 61 8.36 0.61 2.72
C VAL A 61 6.93 0.14 2.50
N ALA A 62 6.05 0.47 3.42
CA ALA A 62 4.62 0.15 3.32
C ALA A 62 3.79 1.38 3.68
N PHE A 63 2.68 1.56 3.03
CA PHE A 63 1.70 2.58 3.37
C PHE A 63 0.31 2.12 3.00
N GLY A 64 -0.68 2.58 3.77
CA GLY A 64 -2.04 2.07 3.61
C GLY A 64 -3.08 3.09 4.05
N TRP A 65 -4.30 2.85 3.63
CA TRP A 65 -5.47 3.71 3.85
C TRP A 65 -6.31 3.17 4.99
N SER A 66 -6.57 4.03 5.96
CA SER A 66 -7.28 3.69 7.19
C SER A 66 -8.28 4.79 7.58
N PRO A 67 -9.48 4.47 8.08
CA PRO A 67 -10.40 5.47 8.62
C PRO A 67 -9.89 6.13 9.91
N THR A 68 -8.85 5.58 10.52
CA THR A 68 -8.23 6.11 11.75
C THR A 68 -6.71 6.17 11.60
N ASP A 69 -5.99 6.54 12.65
CA ASP A 69 -4.53 6.48 12.71
C ASP A 69 -3.97 5.10 13.12
N LYS A 70 -4.81 4.07 13.24
CA LYS A 70 -4.43 2.72 13.69
C LYS A 70 -4.26 1.76 12.54
N VAL A 71 -3.15 1.00 12.54
CA VAL A 71 -2.86 -0.03 11.53
C VAL A 71 -3.93 -1.12 11.50
N GLY A 72 -4.52 -1.47 12.65
CA GLY A 72 -5.57 -2.48 12.73
C GLY A 72 -6.88 -2.12 12.02
N HIS A 73 -7.04 -0.88 11.57
CA HIS A 73 -8.19 -0.41 10.81
C HIS A 73 -7.83 -0.17 9.33
N THR A 74 -6.67 -0.64 8.87
CA THR A 74 -6.23 -0.46 7.47
C THR A 74 -7.15 -1.21 6.51
N ILE A 75 -7.63 -0.52 5.51
CA ILE A 75 -8.49 -1.01 4.42
C ILE A 75 -7.63 -1.78 3.42
N CYS A 76 -6.75 -1.04 2.75
CA CYS A 76 -5.79 -1.57 1.78
C CYS A 76 -4.44 -0.91 1.96
N SER A 77 -3.41 -1.51 1.39
CA SER A 77 -2.03 -1.01 1.51
C SER A 77 -1.20 -1.32 0.27
N ILE A 78 -0.14 -0.56 0.10
CA ILE A 78 0.91 -0.83 -0.87
C ILE A 78 2.19 -1.07 -0.07
N ALA A 79 2.95 -2.07 -0.47
CA ALA A 79 4.23 -2.36 0.14
C ALA A 79 5.27 -2.72 -0.92
N VAL A 80 6.51 -2.28 -0.72
CA VAL A 80 7.65 -2.69 -1.54
C VAL A 80 8.76 -3.24 -0.66
N GLY A 81 9.14 -4.50 -0.91
CA GLY A 81 10.18 -5.18 -0.16
C GLY A 81 11.58 -4.67 -0.51
N ARG A 82 12.40 -4.31 0.48
CA ARG A 82 13.74 -3.79 0.23
C ARG A 82 14.64 -4.78 -0.47
N SER A 83 14.58 -6.04 -0.07
CA SER A 83 15.41 -7.11 -0.62
C SER A 83 14.82 -7.76 -1.88
N SER A 84 13.49 -7.94 -1.93
CA SER A 84 12.81 -8.59 -3.06
C SER A 84 12.49 -7.65 -4.20
N LYS A 85 12.35 -6.34 -3.90
CA LYS A 85 11.82 -5.30 -4.80
C LYS A 85 10.40 -5.59 -5.30
N ASN A 86 9.72 -6.58 -4.74
CA ASN A 86 8.35 -6.91 -5.09
C ASN A 86 7.39 -5.85 -4.57
N VAL A 87 6.47 -5.41 -5.43
CA VAL A 87 5.39 -4.51 -5.08
C VAL A 87 4.13 -5.32 -4.79
N HIS A 88 3.56 -5.12 -3.62
CA HIS A 88 2.32 -5.73 -3.17
C HIS A 88 1.21 -4.68 -3.13
N PHE A 89 0.02 -5.03 -3.62
CA PHE A 89 -1.22 -4.37 -3.24
C PHE A 89 -1.98 -5.34 -2.32
N GLY A 90 -2.27 -4.94 -1.09
CA GLY A 90 -2.76 -5.86 -0.09
C GLY A 90 -3.85 -5.30 0.80
N PHE A 91 -4.43 -6.20 1.59
CA PHE A 91 -5.51 -5.96 2.53
C PHE A 91 -5.09 -6.45 3.91
N TYR A 92 -5.20 -5.60 4.91
CA TYR A 92 -4.77 -5.95 6.27
C TYR A 92 -5.59 -7.12 6.84
N TRP A 93 -6.91 -7.09 6.65
CA TRP A 93 -7.82 -8.18 7.01
C TRP A 93 -8.25 -9.00 5.78
N GLY A 94 -7.33 -9.24 4.87
CA GLY A 94 -7.60 -9.90 3.60
C GLY A 94 -8.13 -11.33 3.72
N SER A 95 -7.85 -12.01 4.84
CA SER A 95 -8.40 -13.33 5.13
C SER A 95 -9.91 -13.32 5.41
N GLU A 96 -10.48 -12.16 5.68
CA GLU A 96 -11.92 -11.98 5.94
C GLU A 96 -12.70 -11.52 4.70
N LEU A 97 -12.01 -11.27 3.58
CA LEU A 97 -12.61 -10.78 2.34
C LEU A 97 -13.06 -11.93 1.44
N SER A 98 -14.13 -11.67 0.70
CA SER A 98 -14.57 -12.55 -0.39
C SER A 98 -13.54 -12.53 -1.52
N ASP A 99 -12.93 -13.66 -1.81
CA ASP A 99 -11.95 -13.83 -2.89
C ASP A 99 -12.37 -15.02 -3.79
N PRO A 100 -13.49 -14.88 -4.55
CA PRO A 100 -14.06 -15.98 -5.33
C PRO A 100 -13.12 -16.49 -6.42
N ASP A 101 -12.27 -15.62 -6.97
CA ASP A 101 -11.31 -15.98 -8.02
C ASP A 101 -9.95 -16.43 -7.45
N LYS A 102 -9.82 -16.47 -6.12
CA LYS A 102 -8.59 -16.88 -5.39
C LYS A 102 -7.36 -16.12 -5.87
N MET A 103 -7.50 -14.82 -6.08
CA MET A 103 -6.42 -13.97 -6.57
C MET A 103 -5.45 -13.52 -5.46
N LEU A 104 -5.89 -13.57 -4.21
CA LEU A 104 -5.10 -13.13 -3.08
C LEU A 104 -4.09 -14.18 -2.65
N LEU A 105 -2.84 -13.75 -2.52
CA LEU A 105 -1.73 -14.54 -2.00
C LEU A 105 -1.56 -14.33 -0.49
N GLY A 106 -0.90 -15.27 0.17
CA GLY A 106 -0.57 -15.24 1.59
C GLY A 106 -1.37 -16.26 2.40
N GLU A 107 -0.72 -16.85 3.41
CA GLU A 107 -1.28 -17.92 4.25
C GLU A 107 -1.52 -17.48 5.71
N GLY A 108 -1.10 -16.26 6.06
CA GLY A 108 -1.27 -15.70 7.41
C GLY A 108 -2.74 -15.48 7.80
N ASN A 109 -2.98 -15.26 9.08
CA ASN A 109 -4.35 -15.09 9.63
C ASN A 109 -5.02 -13.76 9.24
N GLN A 110 -4.27 -12.79 8.72
CA GLN A 110 -4.78 -11.46 8.45
C GLN A 110 -4.50 -10.98 7.03
N TYR A 111 -3.23 -10.81 6.70
CA TYR A 111 -2.80 -10.12 5.48
C TYR A 111 -2.92 -11.00 4.24
N ARG A 112 -3.55 -10.42 3.20
CA ARG A 112 -3.60 -11.00 1.85
C ARG A 112 -3.21 -9.93 0.84
N TYR A 113 -2.61 -10.34 -0.27
CA TYR A 113 -2.11 -9.39 -1.26
C TYR A 113 -2.06 -9.99 -2.67
N ILE A 114 -1.94 -9.14 -3.66
CA ILE A 114 -1.51 -9.49 -5.01
C ILE A 114 -0.13 -8.91 -5.28
N LEU A 115 0.68 -9.60 -6.08
CA LEU A 115 1.91 -9.05 -6.63
C LEU A 115 1.58 -8.18 -7.84
N VAL A 116 2.10 -6.95 -7.86
CA VAL A 116 1.89 -6.02 -8.96
C VAL A 116 3.20 -5.81 -9.70
N THR A 117 3.23 -6.25 -10.95
CA THR A 117 4.41 -6.13 -11.82
C THR A 117 4.17 -5.19 -13.00
N ASP A 118 2.90 -4.93 -13.33
CA ASP A 118 2.51 -4.15 -14.50
C ASP A 118 1.14 -3.49 -14.28
N LYS A 119 1.04 -2.20 -14.57
CA LYS A 119 -0.20 -1.41 -14.49
C LYS A 119 -1.33 -1.99 -15.35
N LYS A 120 -0.99 -2.54 -16.54
CA LYS A 120 -1.97 -3.10 -17.49
C LYS A 120 -2.59 -4.41 -17.01
N LYS A 121 -1.84 -5.19 -16.23
CA LYS A 121 -2.27 -6.47 -15.67
C LYS A 121 -2.98 -6.35 -14.32
N PHE A 122 -2.99 -5.16 -13.74
CA PHE A 122 -3.62 -4.94 -12.45
C PHE A 122 -5.15 -5.07 -12.55
N PRO A 123 -5.81 -5.95 -11.79
CA PRO A 123 -7.23 -6.28 -11.92
C PRO A 123 -8.11 -5.22 -11.22
N LYS A 124 -8.15 -4.01 -11.76
CA LYS A 124 -8.80 -2.84 -11.16
C LYS A 124 -10.23 -3.09 -10.69
N ALA A 125 -11.05 -3.71 -11.53
CA ALA A 125 -12.47 -3.94 -11.22
C ALA A 125 -12.62 -4.90 -10.04
N TYR A 126 -11.80 -5.95 -9.98
CA TYR A 126 -11.77 -6.91 -8.88
C TYR A 126 -11.32 -6.26 -7.58
N ILE A 127 -10.19 -5.56 -7.61
CA ILE A 127 -9.63 -4.87 -6.44
C ILE A 127 -10.58 -3.78 -5.93
N LYS A 128 -11.29 -3.07 -6.80
CA LYS A 128 -12.31 -2.09 -6.39
C LYS A 128 -13.42 -2.73 -5.55
N LYS A 129 -13.92 -3.92 -5.95
CA LYS A 129 -14.93 -4.66 -5.16
C LYS A 129 -14.38 -5.02 -3.79
N MET A 130 -13.15 -5.52 -3.74
CA MET A 130 -12.50 -5.89 -2.48
C MET A 130 -12.24 -4.69 -1.57
N ILE A 131 -11.85 -3.53 -2.12
CA ILE A 131 -11.68 -2.30 -1.33
C ILE A 131 -13.00 -1.88 -0.69
N ASN A 132 -14.13 -1.97 -1.39
CA ASN A 132 -15.44 -1.64 -0.82
C ASN A 132 -15.79 -2.55 0.36
N GLU A 133 -15.55 -3.85 0.23
CA GLU A 133 -15.77 -4.83 1.31
C GLU A 133 -14.79 -4.57 2.48
N ALA A 134 -13.51 -4.37 2.20
CA ALA A 134 -12.49 -4.07 3.19
C ALA A 134 -12.77 -2.76 3.93
N TYR A 135 -13.35 -1.76 3.25
CA TYR A 135 -13.73 -0.50 3.86
C TYR A 135 -14.84 -0.68 4.90
N ALA A 136 -15.89 -1.42 4.54
CA ALA A 136 -16.98 -1.75 5.48
C ALA A 136 -16.45 -2.56 6.68
N ASN A 137 -15.57 -3.54 6.41
CA ASN A 137 -14.93 -4.35 7.44
C ASN A 137 -14.04 -3.51 8.38
N ALA A 138 -13.24 -2.60 7.82
CA ALA A 138 -12.40 -1.70 8.62
C ALA A 138 -13.24 -0.79 9.53
N LEU A 139 -14.34 -0.22 9.03
CA LEU A 139 -15.25 0.61 9.83
C LEU A 139 -15.92 -0.18 10.96
N SER A 140 -16.30 -1.44 10.72
CA SER A 140 -16.93 -2.29 11.75
C SER A 140 -15.99 -2.58 12.94
N LYS A 141 -14.69 -2.50 12.73
CA LYS A 141 -13.66 -2.70 13.76
C LYS A 141 -13.40 -1.43 14.59
N VAL A 142 -13.89 -0.27 14.16
CA VAL A 142 -13.73 0.99 14.90
C VAL A 142 -14.79 1.06 16.01
N LYS A 143 -14.37 0.83 17.25
CA LYS A 143 -15.27 0.83 18.42
C LYS A 143 -15.76 2.22 18.80
N ASP A 144 -14.90 3.23 18.67
CA ASP A 144 -15.22 4.62 18.99
C ASP A 144 -15.17 5.47 17.72
N GLN A 145 -16.33 5.96 17.29
CA GLN A 145 -16.48 6.79 16.10
C GLN A 145 -15.68 8.10 16.15
N LYS A 146 -15.35 8.61 17.36
CA LYS A 146 -14.49 9.78 17.53
C LYS A 146 -13.05 9.56 17.04
N GLN A 147 -12.63 8.31 16.87
CA GLN A 147 -11.31 7.97 16.33
C GLN A 147 -11.25 8.11 14.80
N ILE A 148 -12.40 8.26 14.14
CA ILE A 148 -12.43 8.47 12.70
C ILE A 148 -11.94 9.88 12.41
N ILE A 149 -10.82 9.93 11.72
CA ILE A 149 -10.20 11.15 11.20
C ILE A 149 -10.10 11.01 9.68
N SER A 150 -9.85 12.08 8.96
CA SER A 150 -9.80 11.98 7.50
C SER A 150 -8.80 12.93 6.86
N GLY A 151 -8.26 12.50 5.71
CA GLY A 151 -7.46 13.32 4.81
C GLY A 151 -6.06 13.63 5.31
N GLN A 152 -5.51 12.82 6.23
CA GLN A 152 -4.16 13.00 6.74
C GLN A 152 -3.21 11.96 6.15
N THR A 153 -1.97 12.37 5.93
CA THR A 153 -0.84 11.46 5.71
C THR A 153 0.02 11.46 6.97
N ILE A 154 0.23 10.29 7.55
CA ILE A 154 0.88 10.12 8.85
C ILE A 154 2.05 9.16 8.72
N VAL A 155 3.27 9.64 8.97
CA VAL A 155 4.43 8.76 9.11
C VAL A 155 4.41 8.10 10.48
N LYS A 156 4.14 6.80 10.52
CA LYS A 156 3.98 6.02 11.76
C LYS A 156 5.29 5.47 12.29
N SER A 157 6.21 5.12 11.40
CA SER A 157 7.52 4.61 11.79
C SER A 157 8.59 4.84 10.73
N VAL A 158 9.80 5.08 11.18
CA VAL A 158 11.02 5.12 10.36
C VAL A 158 12.08 4.30 11.08
N SER A 159 12.53 3.20 10.47
CA SER A 159 13.60 2.37 11.03
C SER A 159 14.97 2.94 10.66
N ASP A 160 15.88 3.06 11.63
CA ASP A 160 17.26 3.52 11.39
C ASP A 160 18.04 2.54 10.51
N LYS A 161 17.77 1.24 10.66
CA LYS A 161 18.39 0.19 9.86
C LYS A 161 17.51 -0.24 8.72
N LYS A 162 18.10 -0.43 7.55
CA LYS A 162 17.41 -0.89 6.34
C LYS A 162 18.01 -2.21 5.87
N ARG A 163 17.16 -3.14 5.46
CA ARG A 163 17.59 -4.43 4.93
C ARG A 163 18.36 -4.22 3.62
N PRO A 164 19.60 -4.76 3.50
CA PRO A 164 20.36 -4.64 2.26
C PRO A 164 19.72 -5.43 1.12
N ASP A 165 20.05 -5.06 -0.11
CA ASP A 165 19.68 -5.82 -1.30
C ASP A 165 20.26 -7.24 -1.22
N LYS A 166 19.53 -8.21 -1.81
CA LYS A 166 20.09 -9.55 -1.98
C LYS A 166 21.29 -9.48 -2.92
N VAL A 167 22.49 -9.67 -2.41
CA VAL A 167 23.67 -9.87 -3.24
C VAL A 167 23.45 -11.17 -4.03
N ARG A 168 23.31 -11.09 -5.36
CA ARG A 168 23.33 -12.28 -6.21
C ARG A 168 24.70 -12.93 -6.04
N LYS A 169 24.77 -14.11 -5.41
CA LYS A 169 25.98 -14.93 -5.41
C LYS A 169 26.26 -15.27 -6.88
N VAL A 170 27.30 -14.67 -7.44
CA VAL A 170 27.83 -15.07 -8.74
C VAL A 170 28.37 -16.48 -8.54
N THR A 171 27.63 -17.48 -9.01
CA THR A 171 28.12 -18.85 -9.06
C THR A 171 29.27 -18.88 -10.07
N LYS A 172 30.51 -19.11 -9.59
CA LYS A 172 31.65 -19.36 -10.47
C LYS A 172 31.31 -20.54 -11.38
N PRO A 173 31.57 -20.43 -12.70
CA PRO A 173 31.36 -21.56 -13.59
C PRO A 173 32.20 -22.75 -13.10
N LYS A 174 31.55 -23.92 -12.97
CA LYS A 174 32.27 -25.15 -12.70
C LYS A 174 33.26 -25.40 -13.85
N LYS A 175 34.54 -25.36 -13.56
CA LYS A 175 35.56 -25.84 -14.50
C LYS A 175 35.28 -27.32 -14.80
N LYS A 176 35.06 -27.63 -16.07
CA LYS A 176 35.05 -29.00 -16.57
C LYS A 176 36.47 -29.56 -16.57
#